data_e2e142d747e8ea8bbc716d232cae58ac
#
_entry.id   e2e142d747e8ea8bbc716d232cae58ac
#
_cell.length_a   1.000
_cell.length_b   1.000
_cell.length_c   1.000
_cell.angle_alpha   90.00
_cell.angle_beta   90.00
_cell.angle_gamma   90.00
#
_symmetry.space_group_name_H-M   'P 1'
#
loop_
_entity.id
_entity.type
_entity.pdbx_description
1 polymer ?
#
loop_
_entity_poly.entity_id
_entity_poly.type
_entity_poly.pdbx_seq_one_letter_code
_entity_poly.pdbx_strand_id
1 'polypeptide(L)'
;MAKVIRSPGETPETRNFRLLADQCRITVSHKPVWTEAMERKWQIPRRTFLRGLGTTISLPVLEAMVKPLNLFASEVIPAVPQRAHPVRMAFLYVPNGINMADWTPKGTGPDYELPAILQPLRELRSGFQIISGLAQDKAQPNGDGAGDHARASATFLTGCQARKTAGADIRVGVSVDQVAAAQIGRATRLPSLELSCDKGQEAGNCDSGYSCAYQYHISWRNETTPNPVEVDPRQVFDRLFGNGNRPEMESARQARDAHRRSILDFALEDANRLKSNLGRTDQRKLDEYLASVREVELRIENAHRFAASLPDYSKPTGIPKDYEEHMRLLMDLLVLAFQTDSTRVASVILAHDGDNRPYPFIGVSDGHHDLSHHENKEEKKQKLTKINRFHTTQLAYFLKKLQSVPEGETTLLDHSMIIYGSGIGDGNAHNHDNLPVVLAGGGAGSLTPGRHWKLDGKVPMTNLYLAMLERMGAQAAKLGDSSGKLENL
;
A
#
# COMPACT_ATOMS: atom_id res chain seq x y z
N MET A 1 71.77 0.02 -11.63
CA MET A 1 72.49 1.18 -11.05
C MET A 1 71.55 1.90 -10.11
N ALA A 2 71.88 1.82 -8.84
CA ALA A 2 71.14 2.41 -7.72
C ALA A 2 71.49 3.92 -7.61
N LYS A 3 70.52 4.73 -7.16
CA LYS A 3 70.83 5.96 -6.41
C LYS A 3 69.79 6.24 -5.35
N VAL A 4 70.20 6.02 -4.13
CA VAL A 4 69.61 6.45 -2.86
C VAL A 4 69.80 7.95 -2.73
N ILE A 5 68.78 8.72 -2.32
CA ILE A 5 68.99 10.07 -1.72
C ILE A 5 68.20 10.14 -0.40
N ARG A 6 68.95 10.45 0.63
CA ARG A 6 68.56 10.65 2.04
C ARG A 6 67.89 12.03 2.25
N SER A 7 66.98 12.06 3.19
CA SER A 7 66.45 13.27 3.83
C SER A 7 67.46 13.89 4.82
N PRO A 8 67.34 15.20 5.14
CA PRO A 8 67.78 15.71 6.40
C PRO A 8 66.73 16.60 7.11
N GLY A 9 66.79 16.57 8.46
CA GLY A 9 66.68 17.71 9.30
C GLY A 9 65.52 17.74 10.27
N GLU A 10 65.66 17.05 11.41
CA GLU A 10 64.91 17.37 12.65
C GLU A 10 65.51 18.58 13.32
N THR A 11 64.69 19.55 13.77
CA THR A 11 65.06 20.63 14.69
C THR A 11 64.47 20.43 16.07
N PRO A 12 65.12 20.86 17.15
CA PRO A 12 64.86 20.44 18.53
C PRO A 12 63.94 21.39 19.30
N GLU A 13 62.62 21.40 19.00
CA GLU A 13 61.63 22.22 19.73
C GLU A 13 60.36 21.47 20.20
N THR A 14 60.30 20.17 20.18
CA THR A 14 59.17 19.40 20.63
C THR A 14 59.42 18.58 21.89
N ARG A 15 60.22 19.10 22.85
CA ARG A 15 60.57 18.41 24.11
C ARG A 15 60.03 19.04 25.39
N ASN A 16 59.04 19.96 25.33
CA ASN A 16 58.54 20.65 26.55
C ASN A 16 57.01 20.69 26.71
N PHE A 17 56.29 19.69 26.24
CA PHE A 17 54.83 19.62 26.49
C PHE A 17 54.33 18.26 27.06
N ARG A 18 55.19 17.60 27.89
CA ARG A 18 54.82 16.35 28.53
C ARG A 18 54.95 16.32 30.06
N LEU A 19 54.80 17.48 30.74
CA LEU A 19 54.92 17.50 32.22
C LEU A 19 53.99 18.56 32.89
N LEU A 20 52.69 18.63 32.46
CA LEU A 20 51.68 19.43 33.18
C LEU A 20 50.23 18.89 32.96
N ALA A 21 50.05 17.57 33.02
CA ALA A 21 48.71 16.95 32.96
C ALA A 21 48.47 15.93 34.06
N ASP A 22 49.05 16.13 35.22
CA ASP A 22 48.83 15.25 36.39
C ASP A 22 48.44 16.09 37.61
N GLN A 23 47.30 16.77 37.57
CA GLN A 23 46.56 17.21 38.75
C GLN A 23 45.22 17.84 38.38
N CYS A 24 44.22 16.96 37.98
CA CYS A 24 42.81 17.23 38.21
C CYS A 24 42.07 15.86 38.18
N ARG A 25 42.06 15.13 39.33
CA ARG A 25 41.17 14.03 39.55
C ARG A 25 39.76 14.60 39.75
N ILE A 26 38.95 14.57 38.69
CA ILE A 26 37.51 14.66 38.83
C ILE A 26 37.01 13.22 38.95
N THR A 27 36.47 12.90 40.12
CA THR A 27 35.78 11.64 40.41
C THR A 27 34.55 11.54 39.52
N VAL A 28 34.65 10.79 38.42
CA VAL A 28 33.51 10.38 37.63
C VAL A 28 32.88 9.17 38.31
N SER A 29 31.70 9.38 38.88
CA SER A 29 30.83 8.35 39.45
C SER A 29 30.64 7.25 38.41
N HIS A 30 31.17 6.07 38.66
CA HIS A 30 30.86 4.85 37.92
C HIS A 30 29.37 4.52 38.10
N LYS A 31 28.54 4.79 37.06
CA LYS A 31 27.27 4.07 36.95
C LYS A 31 27.59 2.59 36.77
N PRO A 32 26.88 1.70 37.47
CA PRO A 32 27.19 0.27 37.40
C PRO A 32 26.97 -0.27 35.98
N VAL A 33 27.94 -0.95 35.44
CA VAL A 33 28.01 -1.61 34.12
C VAL A 33 26.85 -2.63 33.93
N TRP A 34 26.07 -2.88 34.94
CA TRP A 34 24.96 -3.86 34.95
C TRP A 34 23.68 -3.38 34.23
N THR A 35 23.46 -2.09 34.05
CA THR A 35 22.22 -1.58 33.42
C THR A 35 22.23 -1.70 31.92
N GLU A 36 23.36 -1.50 31.23
CA GLU A 36 23.43 -1.61 29.78
C GLU A 36 23.37 -3.04 29.22
N ALA A 37 23.86 -4.01 30.00
CA ALA A 37 23.85 -5.42 29.59
C ALA A 37 22.47 -6.08 29.76
N MET A 38 21.64 -5.58 30.72
CA MET A 38 20.25 -6.07 30.90
C MET A 38 19.28 -5.45 29.90
N GLU A 39 19.44 -4.17 29.52
CA GLU A 39 18.59 -3.53 28.52
C GLU A 39 18.74 -4.12 27.10
N ARG A 40 19.92 -4.63 26.74
CA ARG A 40 20.16 -5.27 25.43
C ARG A 40 19.51 -6.64 25.25
N LYS A 41 19.12 -7.33 26.33
CA LYS A 41 18.54 -8.69 26.25
C LYS A 41 17.09 -8.71 25.78
N TRP A 42 16.37 -7.58 25.83
CA TRP A 42 14.94 -7.50 25.54
C TRP A 42 14.61 -6.83 24.20
N GLN A 43 15.60 -6.23 23.53
CA GLN A 43 15.37 -5.58 22.23
C GLN A 43 15.73 -6.51 21.08
N ILE A 44 14.78 -6.75 20.21
CA ILE A 44 15.00 -7.47 18.95
C ILE A 44 15.06 -6.47 17.79
N PRO A 45 15.89 -6.70 16.76
CA PRO A 45 15.93 -5.85 15.58
C PRO A 45 14.58 -5.83 14.86
N ARG A 46 14.15 -4.65 14.37
CA ARG A 46 12.91 -4.52 13.58
C ARG A 46 12.84 -5.45 12.37
N ARG A 47 13.99 -5.89 11.84
CA ARG A 47 14.10 -6.83 10.72
C ARG A 47 14.43 -8.24 11.20
N THR A 48 13.81 -8.68 12.28
CA THR A 48 13.92 -10.08 12.70
C THR A 48 13.02 -10.94 11.82
N PHE A 49 13.56 -12.05 11.35
CA PHE A 49 12.86 -12.99 10.47
C PHE A 49 12.84 -14.37 11.12
N LEU A 50 11.73 -15.06 11.01
CA LEU A 50 11.67 -16.49 11.24
C LEU A 50 12.27 -17.20 10.03
N ARG A 51 13.17 -18.15 10.27
CA ARG A 51 13.90 -18.85 9.21
C ARG A 51 13.62 -20.34 9.27
N GLY A 52 13.35 -20.92 8.13
CA GLY A 52 13.21 -22.37 7.92
C GLY A 52 13.95 -22.81 6.66
N LEU A 53 13.88 -24.08 6.36
CA LEU A 53 14.59 -24.67 5.21
C LEU A 53 14.10 -24.03 3.89
N GLY A 54 14.83 -23.04 3.38
CA GLY A 54 14.50 -22.36 2.12
C GLY A 54 13.45 -21.25 2.24
N THR A 55 12.97 -20.91 3.46
CA THR A 55 11.97 -19.87 3.66
C THR A 55 12.41 -18.86 4.72
N THR A 56 11.87 -17.64 4.61
CA THR A 56 12.08 -16.56 5.58
C THR A 56 10.78 -15.79 5.74
N ILE A 57 10.24 -15.74 6.95
CA ILE A 57 9.00 -15.04 7.26
C ILE A 57 9.33 -13.77 8.04
N SER A 58 8.83 -12.61 7.56
CA SER A 58 8.91 -11.35 8.28
C SER A 58 7.99 -11.38 9.49
N LEU A 59 8.43 -10.80 10.60
CA LEU A 59 7.63 -10.67 11.81
C LEU A 59 6.77 -9.40 11.77
N PRO A 60 5.61 -9.38 12.44
CA PRO A 60 4.88 -8.15 12.70
C PRO A 60 5.71 -7.23 13.60
N VAL A 61 5.34 -5.95 13.67
CA VAL A 61 6.01 -5.00 14.58
C VAL A 61 5.67 -5.37 16.02
N LEU A 62 6.65 -5.88 16.73
CA LEU A 62 6.55 -6.27 18.14
C LEU A 62 7.02 -5.11 19.05
N GLU A 63 6.50 -5.03 20.28
CA GLU A 63 6.91 -4.02 21.27
C GLU A 63 8.40 -4.12 21.59
N ALA A 64 8.94 -5.32 21.63
CA ALA A 64 10.37 -5.57 21.80
C ALA A 64 11.27 -5.01 20.66
N MET A 65 10.69 -4.60 19.54
CA MET A 65 11.39 -3.93 18.42
C MET A 65 11.40 -2.41 18.53
N VAL A 66 10.61 -1.83 19.45
CA VAL A 66 10.49 -0.39 19.66
C VAL A 66 11.46 0.04 20.75
N LYS A 67 12.29 1.06 20.48
CA LYS A 67 13.16 1.62 21.52
C LYS A 67 12.31 2.31 22.58
N PRO A 68 12.54 2.09 23.89
CA PRO A 68 11.87 2.87 24.90
C PRO A 68 12.19 4.36 24.72
N LEU A 69 11.15 5.21 24.77
CA LEU A 69 11.32 6.66 24.79
C LEU A 69 12.09 7.03 26.06
N ASN A 70 13.34 7.47 25.92
CA ASN A 70 14.08 8.07 27.02
C ASN A 70 13.47 9.43 27.34
N LEU A 71 12.63 9.50 28.37
CA LEU A 71 12.01 10.73 28.88
C LEU A 71 12.97 11.70 29.56
N PHE A 72 14.27 11.43 29.56
CA PHE A 72 15.30 12.24 30.23
C PHE A 72 16.54 12.46 29.34
N ALA A 73 16.38 13.09 28.20
CA ALA A 73 17.52 13.62 27.47
C ALA A 73 17.14 14.97 26.87
N SER A 74 17.48 16.03 27.61
CA SER A 74 17.45 17.39 27.09
C SER A 74 18.66 17.59 26.18
N GLU A 75 18.44 17.63 24.86
CA GLU A 75 19.17 18.49 23.95
C GLU A 75 18.30 18.70 22.71
N VAL A 76 17.97 19.95 22.48
CA VAL A 76 17.05 20.40 21.45
C VAL A 76 17.78 20.43 20.10
N ILE A 77 17.66 19.36 19.36
CA ILE A 77 17.67 19.38 17.90
C ILE A 77 16.20 19.18 17.51
N PRO A 78 15.61 19.97 16.59
CA PRO A 78 14.24 19.70 16.18
C PRO A 78 14.21 18.38 15.39
N ALA A 79 14.14 17.28 16.11
CA ALA A 79 13.92 15.97 15.55
C ALA A 79 12.47 15.93 15.06
N VAL A 80 12.26 15.66 13.78
CA VAL A 80 10.98 15.13 13.28
C VAL A 80 10.55 14.04 14.26
N PRO A 81 9.37 14.14 14.89
CA PRO A 81 8.95 13.15 15.89
C PRO A 81 9.04 11.76 15.27
N GLN A 82 9.93 10.92 15.80
CA GLN A 82 10.02 9.52 15.42
C GLN A 82 8.70 8.87 15.88
N ARG A 83 7.77 8.71 14.95
CA ARG A 83 6.52 7.99 15.21
C ARG A 83 6.87 6.57 15.63
N ALA A 84 6.22 6.07 16.67
CA ALA A 84 6.45 4.72 17.20
C ALA A 84 6.20 3.66 16.10
N HIS A 85 5.22 3.91 15.23
CA HIS A 85 4.83 3.03 14.12
C HIS A 85 4.93 3.76 12.78
N PRO A 86 5.34 3.06 11.70
CA PRO A 86 5.40 3.66 10.37
C PRO A 86 3.99 3.95 9.83
N VAL A 87 3.86 5.03 9.07
CA VAL A 87 2.64 5.30 8.29
C VAL A 87 2.69 4.48 7.00
N ARG A 88 1.53 3.95 6.59
CA ARG A 88 1.36 3.23 5.33
C ARG A 88 0.35 3.94 4.46
N MET A 89 0.44 3.76 3.15
CA MET A 89 -0.59 4.24 2.24
C MET A 89 -0.93 3.19 1.18
N ALA A 90 -2.21 3.11 0.83
CA ALA A 90 -2.69 2.31 -0.28
C ALA A 90 -3.76 3.05 -1.09
N PHE A 91 -3.84 2.71 -2.36
CA PHE A 91 -4.78 3.26 -3.33
C PHE A 91 -5.58 2.13 -3.95
N LEU A 92 -6.89 2.09 -3.69
CA LEU A 92 -7.84 1.12 -4.22
C LEU A 92 -8.65 1.78 -5.33
N TYR A 93 -8.42 1.36 -6.56
CA TYR A 93 -9.06 1.90 -7.76
C TYR A 93 -10.27 1.06 -8.17
N VAL A 94 -11.39 1.72 -8.45
CA VAL A 94 -12.59 1.13 -9.04
C VAL A 94 -12.90 1.75 -10.40
N PRO A 95 -13.38 0.95 -11.39
CA PRO A 95 -13.58 1.41 -12.75
C PRO A 95 -14.92 2.12 -12.97
N ASN A 96 -15.07 2.73 -14.14
CA ASN A 96 -16.33 3.13 -14.76
C ASN A 96 -17.12 4.22 -14.04
N GLY A 97 -16.53 4.88 -13.05
CA GLY A 97 -17.27 5.85 -12.24
C GLY A 97 -18.30 5.19 -11.30
N ILE A 98 -19.12 6.03 -10.70
CA ILE A 98 -20.06 5.63 -9.63
C ILE A 98 -21.40 6.33 -9.89
N ASN A 99 -22.53 5.73 -9.44
CA ASN A 99 -23.79 6.46 -9.35
C ASN A 99 -23.68 7.55 -8.27
N MET A 100 -23.30 8.76 -8.68
CA MET A 100 -23.01 9.88 -7.80
C MET A 100 -24.22 10.34 -6.97
N ALA A 101 -25.45 10.07 -7.42
CA ALA A 101 -26.67 10.39 -6.67
C ALA A 101 -26.78 9.54 -5.38
N ASP A 102 -26.33 8.28 -5.42
CA ASP A 102 -26.33 7.36 -4.28
C ASP A 102 -24.99 7.32 -3.53
N TRP A 103 -23.98 8.06 -4.03
CA TRP A 103 -22.66 8.20 -3.42
C TRP A 103 -22.52 9.45 -2.57
N THR A 104 -23.06 10.60 -3.05
CA THR A 104 -22.80 11.90 -2.44
C THR A 104 -23.56 12.07 -1.12
N PRO A 105 -22.87 12.30 0.02
CA PRO A 105 -23.54 12.51 1.28
C PRO A 105 -24.40 13.77 1.30
N LYS A 106 -25.50 13.73 2.05
CA LYS A 106 -26.21 14.93 2.45
C LYS A 106 -25.59 15.49 3.73
N GLY A 107 -25.38 16.80 3.78
CA GLY A 107 -24.68 17.46 4.88
C GLY A 107 -23.15 17.36 4.76
N THR A 108 -22.46 18.07 5.64
CA THR A 108 -21.00 18.17 5.73
C THR A 108 -20.55 18.05 7.19
N GLY A 109 -19.25 17.89 7.43
CA GLY A 109 -18.72 17.70 8.78
C GLY A 109 -19.06 16.32 9.34
N PRO A 110 -19.12 16.15 10.67
CA PRO A 110 -19.35 14.84 11.31
C PRO A 110 -20.79 14.35 11.19
N ASP A 111 -21.76 15.25 11.01
CA ASP A 111 -23.21 14.96 11.06
C ASP A 111 -23.80 14.66 9.67
N TYR A 112 -22.99 14.28 8.69
CA TYR A 112 -23.46 13.93 7.36
C TYR A 112 -24.30 12.64 7.36
N GLU A 113 -25.24 12.56 6.42
CA GLU A 113 -26.03 11.35 6.16
C GLU A 113 -25.23 10.40 5.25
N LEU A 114 -25.01 9.16 5.70
CA LEU A 114 -24.26 8.16 4.95
C LEU A 114 -25.12 7.64 3.78
N PRO A 115 -24.66 7.84 2.51
CA PRO A 115 -25.44 7.46 1.33
C PRO A 115 -25.51 5.95 1.11
N ALA A 116 -26.41 5.51 0.20
CA ALA A 116 -26.74 4.11 -0.02
C ALA A 116 -25.55 3.25 -0.38
N ILE A 117 -24.66 3.73 -1.25
CA ILE A 117 -23.46 3.01 -1.68
C ILE A 117 -22.47 2.83 -0.53
N LEU A 118 -22.36 3.78 0.39
CA LEU A 118 -21.43 3.75 1.51
C LEU A 118 -21.96 3.07 2.78
N GLN A 119 -23.20 2.56 2.77
CA GLN A 119 -23.79 1.87 3.92
C GLN A 119 -22.95 0.69 4.46
N PRO A 120 -22.20 -0.09 3.66
CA PRO A 120 -21.30 -1.12 4.18
C PRO A 120 -20.22 -0.60 5.14
N LEU A 121 -19.87 0.69 5.05
CA LEU A 121 -18.87 1.35 5.90
C LEU A 121 -19.45 1.94 7.21
N ARG A 122 -20.73 1.75 7.50
CA ARG A 122 -21.41 2.40 8.64
C ARG A 122 -20.69 2.18 9.98
N GLU A 123 -20.28 0.95 10.26
CA GLU A 123 -19.59 0.59 11.51
C GLU A 123 -18.17 1.18 11.61
N LEU A 124 -17.60 1.58 10.49
CA LEU A 124 -16.28 2.17 10.38
C LEU A 124 -16.30 3.70 10.25
N ARG A 125 -17.47 4.33 10.46
CA ARG A 125 -17.69 5.77 10.18
C ARG A 125 -16.64 6.69 10.81
N SER A 126 -16.19 6.39 12.01
CA SER A 126 -15.14 7.15 12.71
C SER A 126 -13.74 6.96 12.12
N GLY A 127 -13.52 5.95 11.28
CA GLY A 127 -12.23 5.59 10.70
C GLY A 127 -12.00 6.10 9.27
N PHE A 128 -12.92 6.85 8.67
CA PHE A 128 -12.74 7.39 7.32
C PHE A 128 -13.39 8.76 7.14
N GLN A 129 -13.00 9.47 6.10
CA GLN A 129 -13.67 10.67 5.61
C GLN A 129 -14.01 10.55 4.13
N ILE A 130 -15.12 11.18 3.72
CA ILE A 130 -15.53 11.32 2.33
C ILE A 130 -15.09 12.69 1.88
N ILE A 131 -14.43 12.79 0.73
CA ILE A 131 -13.95 14.07 0.20
C ILE A 131 -14.64 14.33 -1.13
N SER A 132 -15.43 15.41 -1.18
CA SER A 132 -16.10 15.89 -2.40
C SER A 132 -15.39 17.13 -2.94
N GLY A 133 -15.43 17.35 -4.26
CA GLY A 133 -14.82 18.49 -4.93
C GLY A 133 -13.39 18.23 -5.43
N LEU A 134 -12.84 17.02 -5.25
CA LEU A 134 -11.59 16.63 -5.88
C LEU A 134 -11.79 16.41 -7.38
N ALA A 135 -10.80 16.80 -8.19
CA ALA A 135 -10.87 16.75 -9.65
C ALA A 135 -9.54 16.33 -10.27
N GLN A 136 -9.60 15.87 -11.51
CA GLN A 136 -8.45 15.54 -12.34
C GLN A 136 -8.57 16.24 -13.71
N ASP A 137 -8.11 17.48 -13.82
CA ASP A 137 -8.13 18.27 -15.04
C ASP A 137 -7.40 17.55 -16.19
N LYS A 138 -6.33 16.83 -15.87
CA LYS A 138 -5.51 16.12 -16.86
C LYS A 138 -6.16 14.82 -17.38
N ALA A 139 -7.25 14.37 -16.79
CA ALA A 139 -8.08 13.29 -17.35
C ALA A 139 -9.10 13.81 -18.35
N GLN A 140 -9.40 15.13 -18.37
CA GLN A 140 -10.23 15.75 -19.39
C GLN A 140 -9.63 15.57 -20.78
N PRO A 141 -10.42 15.62 -21.86
CA PRO A 141 -9.91 15.50 -23.22
C PRO A 141 -8.79 16.48 -23.56
N ASN A 142 -8.89 17.74 -23.14
CA ASN A 142 -7.88 18.80 -23.37
C ASN A 142 -7.40 18.88 -24.83
N GLY A 143 -8.30 18.59 -25.78
CA GLY A 143 -8.03 18.58 -27.22
C GLY A 143 -7.84 17.18 -27.82
N ASP A 144 -7.64 16.14 -27.04
CA ASP A 144 -7.41 14.77 -27.53
C ASP A 144 -8.69 14.01 -27.95
N GLY A 145 -9.89 14.55 -27.65
CA GLY A 145 -11.16 13.88 -27.91
C GLY A 145 -11.43 12.68 -27.02
N ALA A 146 -12.11 11.65 -27.51
CA ALA A 146 -12.51 10.46 -26.75
C ALA A 146 -11.30 9.69 -26.19
N GLY A 147 -11.51 8.90 -25.12
CA GLY A 147 -10.49 8.11 -24.44
C GLY A 147 -10.50 8.30 -22.91
N ASP A 148 -11.68 8.48 -22.33
CA ASP A 148 -11.87 8.89 -20.94
C ASP A 148 -11.45 7.80 -19.95
N HIS A 149 -11.69 6.52 -20.28
CA HIS A 149 -11.30 5.40 -19.42
C HIS A 149 -9.77 5.25 -19.33
N ALA A 150 -9.06 5.36 -20.45
CA ALA A 150 -7.60 5.31 -20.45
C ALA A 150 -7.00 6.50 -19.69
N ARG A 151 -7.55 7.71 -19.88
CA ARG A 151 -7.11 8.91 -19.15
C ARG A 151 -7.41 8.82 -17.67
N ALA A 152 -8.60 8.32 -17.30
CA ALA A 152 -8.99 8.16 -15.90
C ALA A 152 -7.98 7.33 -15.10
N SER A 153 -7.62 6.14 -15.58
CA SER A 153 -6.64 5.28 -14.92
C SER A 153 -5.24 5.90 -14.90
N ALA A 154 -4.75 6.35 -16.07
CA ALA A 154 -3.39 6.90 -16.20
C ALA A 154 -3.18 8.15 -15.32
N THR A 155 -4.21 8.98 -15.16
CA THR A 155 -4.14 10.24 -14.41
C THR A 155 -4.37 10.04 -12.91
N PHE A 156 -5.02 8.95 -12.51
CA PHE A 156 -5.50 8.77 -11.12
C PHE A 156 -4.42 9.01 -10.07
N LEU A 157 -3.24 8.43 -10.21
CA LEU A 157 -2.13 8.63 -9.27
C LEU A 157 -1.03 9.57 -9.78
N THR A 158 -1.09 10.00 -11.05
CA THR A 158 -0.04 10.84 -11.65
C THR A 158 -0.42 12.33 -11.73
N GLY A 159 -1.71 12.66 -11.88
CA GLY A 159 -2.18 14.00 -12.16
C GLY A 159 -1.62 14.57 -13.47
N CYS A 160 -1.19 13.74 -14.41
CA CYS A 160 -0.60 14.12 -15.68
C CYS A 160 -1.46 13.65 -16.84
N GLN A 161 -1.55 14.44 -17.90
CA GLN A 161 -2.26 14.03 -19.10
C GLN A 161 -1.49 12.93 -19.83
N ALA A 162 -2.18 11.82 -20.10
CA ALA A 162 -1.63 10.74 -20.90
C ALA A 162 -1.46 11.20 -22.37
N ARG A 163 -0.30 10.95 -22.95
CA ARG A 163 -0.07 11.17 -24.37
C ARG A 163 -0.94 10.25 -25.20
N LYS A 164 -1.79 10.80 -26.07
CA LYS A 164 -2.64 9.99 -26.94
C LYS A 164 -1.81 9.25 -27.98
N THR A 165 -1.64 7.96 -27.77
CA THR A 165 -0.94 7.03 -28.65
C THR A 165 -1.38 5.60 -28.35
N ALA A 166 -1.49 4.78 -29.40
CA ALA A 166 -1.64 3.33 -29.29
C ALA A 166 -0.29 2.59 -29.44
N GLY A 167 0.79 3.34 -29.71
CA GLY A 167 2.13 2.83 -29.92
C GLY A 167 2.94 2.64 -28.66
N ALA A 168 4.25 2.45 -28.83
CA ALA A 168 5.20 2.26 -27.74
C ALA A 168 5.67 3.59 -27.10
N ASP A 169 5.33 4.73 -27.67
CA ASP A 169 5.72 6.06 -27.21
C ASP A 169 4.78 6.63 -26.15
N ILE A 170 4.29 5.74 -25.27
CA ILE A 170 3.46 6.10 -24.12
C ILE A 170 4.18 7.08 -23.20
N ARG A 171 3.42 8.04 -22.65
CA ARG A 171 3.93 9.01 -21.68
C ARG A 171 2.78 9.54 -20.81
N VAL A 172 3.03 9.61 -19.51
CA VAL A 172 2.12 10.25 -18.54
C VAL A 172 2.94 11.01 -17.50
N GLY A 173 3.18 10.47 -16.33
CA GLY A 173 3.96 11.06 -15.26
C GLY A 173 4.29 10.01 -14.20
N VAL A 174 5.13 10.39 -13.24
CA VAL A 174 5.40 9.53 -12.08
C VAL A 174 4.20 9.55 -11.14
N SER A 175 3.75 8.40 -10.68
CA SER A 175 2.63 8.30 -9.74
C SER A 175 3.06 8.54 -8.29
N VAL A 176 2.13 8.99 -7.45
CA VAL A 176 2.38 9.33 -6.05
C VAL A 176 2.96 8.18 -5.22
N ASP A 177 2.50 6.95 -5.45
CA ASP A 177 3.01 5.75 -4.82
C ASP A 177 4.49 5.54 -5.15
N GLN A 178 4.90 5.81 -6.39
CA GLN A 178 6.29 5.69 -6.82
C GLN A 178 7.17 6.85 -6.34
N VAL A 179 6.62 8.06 -6.20
CA VAL A 179 7.31 9.17 -5.53
C VAL A 179 7.63 8.81 -4.08
N ALA A 180 6.69 8.21 -3.36
CA ALA A 180 6.92 7.70 -2.02
C ALA A 180 7.91 6.54 -2.01
N ALA A 181 7.71 5.52 -2.85
CA ALA A 181 8.57 4.33 -2.93
C ALA A 181 10.04 4.68 -3.19
N ALA A 182 10.30 5.68 -4.05
CA ALA A 182 11.65 6.16 -4.33
C ALA A 182 12.36 6.74 -3.10
N GLN A 183 11.63 7.38 -2.19
CA GLN A 183 12.20 8.05 -1.02
C GLN A 183 12.23 7.15 0.22
N ILE A 184 11.15 6.43 0.52
CA ILE A 184 11.02 5.63 1.74
C ILE A 184 11.16 4.12 1.53
N GLY A 185 11.11 3.62 0.29
CA GLY A 185 11.08 2.20 -0.03
C GLY A 185 12.33 1.41 0.36
N ARG A 186 13.46 2.10 0.63
CA ARG A 186 14.66 1.45 1.17
C ARG A 186 14.49 0.97 2.62
N ALA A 187 13.45 1.45 3.32
CA ALA A 187 13.16 1.06 4.68
C ALA A 187 12.45 -0.31 4.76
N THR A 188 11.94 -0.82 3.65
CA THR A 188 11.15 -2.05 3.57
C THR A 188 11.73 -3.05 2.59
N ARG A 189 11.25 -4.30 2.61
CA ARG A 189 11.67 -5.36 1.68
C ARG A 189 11.24 -5.06 0.25
N LEU A 190 10.00 -4.59 0.08
CA LEU A 190 9.43 -4.18 -1.19
C LEU A 190 9.19 -2.67 -1.13
N PRO A 191 9.77 -1.87 -2.03
CA PRO A 191 9.54 -0.42 -2.05
C PRO A 191 8.07 -0.06 -2.19
N SER A 192 7.33 -0.83 -2.99
CA SER A 192 5.89 -0.77 -3.20
C SER A 192 5.34 -2.13 -3.62
N LEU A 193 4.01 -2.26 -3.60
CA LEU A 193 3.29 -3.47 -4.00
C LEU A 193 2.11 -3.09 -4.88
N GLU A 194 2.16 -3.50 -6.15
CA GLU A 194 1.15 -3.23 -7.16
C GLU A 194 0.32 -4.49 -7.40
N LEU A 195 -0.97 -4.44 -7.07
CA LEU A 195 -1.91 -5.56 -7.15
C LEU A 195 -3.04 -5.25 -8.12
N SER A 196 -3.58 -6.28 -8.77
CA SER A 196 -4.77 -6.15 -9.61
C SER A 196 -5.59 -7.42 -9.62
N CYS A 197 -6.91 -7.28 -9.71
CA CYS A 197 -7.80 -8.40 -10.01
C CYS A 197 -7.85 -8.73 -11.51
N ASP A 198 -7.30 -7.88 -12.36
CA ASP A 198 -7.18 -8.07 -13.80
C ASP A 198 -5.73 -8.18 -14.23
N LYS A 199 -5.47 -9.02 -15.23
CA LYS A 199 -4.15 -9.10 -15.85
C LYS A 199 -3.82 -7.77 -16.52
N GLY A 200 -2.62 -7.24 -16.26
CA GLY A 200 -2.12 -6.06 -16.95
C GLY A 200 -2.03 -6.28 -18.47
N GLN A 201 -2.28 -5.23 -19.22
CA GLN A 201 -2.09 -5.19 -20.67
C GLN A 201 -1.24 -3.97 -21.01
N GLU A 202 -0.05 -4.21 -21.55
CA GLU A 202 0.96 -3.16 -21.76
C GLU A 202 0.94 -2.57 -23.17
N ALA A 203 0.28 -3.24 -24.12
CA ALA A 203 0.26 -2.84 -25.53
C ALA A 203 -1.11 -3.05 -26.16
N GLY A 204 -1.35 -2.39 -27.26
CA GLY A 204 -2.60 -2.42 -28.02
C GLY A 204 -3.39 -1.14 -27.86
N ASN A 205 -4.46 -0.99 -28.66
CA ASN A 205 -5.39 0.14 -28.63
C ASN A 205 -6.64 -0.30 -27.85
N CYS A 206 -6.79 0.17 -26.62
CA CYS A 206 -7.90 -0.20 -25.76
C CYS A 206 -9.00 0.86 -25.66
N ASP A 207 -8.67 2.14 -25.85
CA ASP A 207 -9.65 3.21 -25.72
C ASP A 207 -9.33 4.37 -26.69
N SER A 208 -10.09 4.46 -27.78
CA SER A 208 -10.12 5.61 -28.70
C SER A 208 -8.75 6.15 -29.14
N GLY A 209 -7.78 5.27 -29.37
CA GLY A 209 -6.41 5.61 -29.74
C GLY A 209 -5.42 5.74 -28.61
N TYR A 210 -5.82 5.40 -27.37
CA TYR A 210 -4.92 5.26 -26.23
C TYR A 210 -4.45 3.82 -26.08
N SER A 211 -3.17 3.66 -25.70
CA SER A 211 -2.58 2.37 -25.37
C SER A 211 -3.28 1.71 -24.19
N CYS A 212 -3.38 0.39 -24.22
CA CYS A 212 -3.87 -0.42 -23.12
C CYS A 212 -3.08 -0.21 -21.82
N ALA A 213 -1.79 0.14 -21.92
CA ALA A 213 -0.97 0.48 -20.77
C ALA A 213 -1.59 1.57 -19.90
N TYR A 214 -2.27 2.56 -20.47
CA TYR A 214 -2.93 3.61 -19.69
C TYR A 214 -4.18 3.13 -18.95
N GLN A 215 -4.92 2.20 -19.54
CA GLN A 215 -6.19 1.72 -18.98
C GLN A 215 -5.99 0.69 -17.88
N TYR A 216 -4.90 -0.10 -17.94
CA TYR A 216 -4.63 -1.20 -17.04
C TYR A 216 -3.65 -0.87 -15.92
N HIS A 217 -3.06 0.34 -15.89
CA HIS A 217 -2.06 0.72 -14.89
C HIS A 217 -2.35 2.11 -14.30
N ILE A 218 -2.38 2.16 -12.96
CA ILE A 218 -2.46 3.43 -12.21
C ILE A 218 -1.09 3.82 -11.61
N SER A 219 -0.19 2.85 -11.44
CA SER A 219 1.16 3.05 -10.89
C SER A 219 2.20 3.16 -11.99
N TRP A 220 3.00 4.24 -11.96
CA TRP A 220 3.98 4.59 -12.99
C TRP A 220 5.32 4.93 -12.37
N ARG A 221 6.34 4.12 -12.63
CA ARG A 221 7.70 4.28 -12.08
C ARG A 221 8.39 5.53 -12.61
N ASN A 222 8.14 5.85 -13.84
CA ASN A 222 8.59 7.08 -14.52
C ASN A 222 7.54 7.47 -15.58
N GLU A 223 7.81 8.53 -16.35
CA GLU A 223 6.86 9.06 -17.32
C GLU A 223 6.45 8.07 -18.42
N THR A 224 7.21 7.02 -18.67
CA THR A 224 7.02 6.10 -19.80
C THR A 224 6.93 4.62 -19.40
N THR A 225 7.04 4.32 -18.11
CA THR A 225 7.10 2.93 -17.65
C THR A 225 6.06 2.68 -16.56
N PRO A 226 4.95 2.01 -16.89
CA PRO A 226 4.02 1.53 -15.87
C PRO A 226 4.67 0.45 -15.01
N ASN A 227 4.24 0.31 -13.77
CA ASN A 227 4.63 -0.82 -12.95
C ASN A 227 3.76 -2.03 -13.31
N PRO A 228 4.38 -3.21 -13.51
CA PRO A 228 3.62 -4.43 -13.71
C PRO A 228 2.81 -4.76 -12.45
N VAL A 229 1.56 -5.13 -12.66
CA VAL A 229 0.65 -5.53 -11.58
C VAL A 229 0.75 -7.02 -11.30
N GLU A 230 0.70 -7.40 -10.03
CA GLU A 230 0.63 -8.81 -9.65
C GLU A 230 -0.84 -9.21 -9.43
N VAL A 231 -1.26 -10.27 -10.12
CA VAL A 231 -2.65 -10.75 -10.09
C VAL A 231 -2.79 -12.12 -9.42
N ASP A 232 -1.70 -12.85 -9.28
CA ASP A 232 -1.71 -14.20 -8.69
C ASP A 232 -1.38 -14.11 -7.18
N PRO A 233 -2.36 -14.36 -6.30
CA PRO A 233 -2.14 -14.32 -4.85
C PRO A 233 -1.00 -15.24 -4.40
N ARG A 234 -0.74 -16.34 -5.11
CA ARG A 234 0.37 -17.23 -4.83
C ARG A 234 1.71 -16.54 -5.06
N GLN A 235 1.84 -15.80 -6.16
CA GLN A 235 3.07 -15.06 -6.44
C GLN A 235 3.27 -13.90 -5.46
N VAL A 236 2.18 -13.20 -5.07
CA VAL A 236 2.24 -12.19 -4.00
C VAL A 236 2.75 -12.82 -2.70
N PHE A 237 2.17 -13.95 -2.29
CA PHE A 237 2.59 -14.68 -1.09
C PHE A 237 4.06 -15.09 -1.16
N ASP A 238 4.49 -15.64 -2.28
CA ASP A 238 5.89 -16.03 -2.51
C ASP A 238 6.84 -14.81 -2.50
N ARG A 239 6.42 -13.65 -3.00
CA ARG A 239 7.19 -12.38 -2.90
C ARG A 239 7.33 -11.89 -1.46
N LEU A 240 6.27 -12.01 -0.67
CA LEU A 240 6.25 -11.55 0.73
C LEU A 240 7.03 -12.47 1.66
N PHE A 241 6.94 -13.79 1.46
CA PHE A 241 7.43 -14.79 2.41
C PHE A 241 8.47 -15.75 1.83
N GLY A 242 8.64 -15.81 0.52
CA GLY A 242 9.65 -16.63 -0.14
C GLY A 242 11.07 -16.05 -0.02
N ASN A 243 12.08 -16.88 -0.22
CA ASN A 243 13.50 -16.50 -0.12
C ASN A 243 14.05 -15.68 -1.30
N GLY A 244 13.21 -15.21 -2.23
CA GLY A 244 13.66 -14.48 -3.42
C GLY A 244 14.49 -15.32 -4.39
N ASN A 245 14.44 -16.64 -4.30
CA ASN A 245 15.09 -17.51 -5.25
C ASN A 245 14.39 -17.44 -6.60
N ARG A 246 15.21 -17.36 -7.64
CA ARG A 246 14.93 -17.28 -9.08
C ARG A 246 13.69 -18.09 -9.50
N PRO A 247 13.03 -17.73 -10.63
CA PRO A 247 11.97 -18.55 -11.19
C PRO A 247 12.50 -19.97 -11.40
N GLU A 248 12.09 -20.89 -10.54
CA GLU A 248 12.40 -22.29 -10.68
C GLU A 248 11.61 -22.88 -11.84
N MET A 249 12.26 -23.73 -12.63
CA MET A 249 11.63 -24.49 -13.69
C MET A 249 10.42 -25.29 -13.16
N GLU A 250 9.39 -25.48 -13.99
CA GLU A 250 8.14 -26.18 -13.70
C GLU A 250 8.33 -27.55 -13.03
N SER A 251 9.41 -28.27 -13.38
CA SER A 251 9.80 -29.58 -12.82
C SER A 251 10.24 -29.51 -11.34
N ALA A 252 10.89 -28.41 -10.94
CA ALA A 252 11.27 -28.20 -9.53
C ALA A 252 10.07 -27.76 -8.67
N ARG A 253 9.07 -27.12 -9.30
CA ARG A 253 7.78 -26.75 -8.69
C ARG A 253 6.96 -28.00 -8.34
N GLN A 254 6.90 -28.99 -9.25
CA GLN A 254 6.21 -30.27 -9.02
C GLN A 254 6.89 -31.14 -7.95
N ALA A 255 8.22 -31.11 -7.85
CA ALA A 255 8.98 -31.83 -6.82
C ALA A 255 8.75 -31.23 -5.41
N ARG A 256 8.55 -29.91 -5.29
CA ARG A 256 8.17 -29.27 -4.02
C ARG A 256 6.72 -29.54 -3.63
N ASP A 257 5.82 -29.63 -4.61
CA ASP A 257 4.43 -29.98 -4.39
C ASP A 257 4.27 -31.39 -3.81
N ALA A 258 5.20 -32.28 -4.08
CA ALA A 258 5.24 -33.64 -3.51
C ALA A 258 5.73 -33.70 -2.06
N HIS A 259 6.46 -32.65 -1.56
CA HIS A 259 7.01 -32.56 -0.20
C HIS A 259 6.39 -31.39 0.58
N ARG A 260 5.07 -31.18 0.47
CA ARG A 260 4.34 -30.05 1.06
C ARG A 260 4.40 -30.03 2.58
N ARG A 261 5.37 -29.29 3.08
CA ARG A 261 5.27 -28.68 4.41
C ARG A 261 4.95 -27.19 4.26
N SER A 262 4.04 -26.68 5.10
CA SER A 262 3.73 -25.27 5.18
C SER A 262 5.01 -24.45 5.41
N ILE A 263 5.06 -23.23 4.86
CA ILE A 263 6.11 -22.24 5.19
C ILE A 263 6.21 -22.05 6.70
N LEU A 264 5.07 -22.08 7.40
CA LEU A 264 5.00 -21.97 8.84
C LEU A 264 5.60 -23.19 9.56
N ASP A 265 5.43 -24.42 9.02
CA ASP A 265 6.03 -25.62 9.64
C ASP A 265 7.55 -25.53 9.70
N PHE A 266 8.18 -24.93 8.70
CA PHE A 266 9.61 -24.69 8.69
C PHE A 266 10.06 -23.56 9.65
N ALA A 267 9.20 -22.56 9.86
CA ALA A 267 9.49 -21.43 10.73
C ALA A 267 9.10 -21.66 12.20
N LEU A 268 8.35 -22.73 12.48
CA LEU A 268 7.77 -22.99 13.81
C LEU A 268 8.81 -23.13 14.93
N GLU A 269 9.95 -23.75 14.62
CA GLU A 269 11.03 -23.91 15.59
C GLU A 269 11.64 -22.56 15.97
N ASP A 270 11.91 -21.70 14.96
CA ASP A 270 12.41 -20.33 15.19
C ASP A 270 11.36 -19.45 15.89
N ALA A 271 10.08 -19.61 15.54
CA ALA A 271 8.98 -18.92 16.19
C ALA A 271 8.88 -19.29 17.67
N ASN A 272 8.96 -20.57 18.02
CA ASN A 272 8.92 -21.04 19.40
C ASN A 272 10.14 -20.54 20.20
N ARG A 273 11.32 -20.52 19.58
CA ARG A 273 12.54 -19.97 20.20
C ARG A 273 12.44 -18.48 20.43
N LEU A 274 11.87 -17.73 19.46
CA LEU A 274 11.63 -16.31 19.61
C LEU A 274 10.59 -16.03 20.70
N LYS A 275 9.48 -16.77 20.70
CA LYS A 275 8.37 -16.61 21.63
C LYS A 275 8.79 -16.71 23.09
N SER A 276 9.75 -17.59 23.41
CA SER A 276 10.28 -17.73 24.77
C SER A 276 10.98 -16.46 25.29
N ASN A 277 11.38 -15.57 24.41
CA ASN A 277 12.08 -14.31 24.73
C ASN A 277 11.17 -13.06 24.64
N LEU A 278 9.87 -13.23 24.38
CA LEU A 278 8.92 -12.14 24.23
C LEU A 278 8.04 -11.95 25.45
N GLY A 279 7.58 -10.73 25.68
CA GLY A 279 6.53 -10.42 26.65
C GLY A 279 5.17 -11.00 26.21
N ARG A 280 4.22 -11.13 27.15
CA ARG A 280 2.90 -11.77 26.89
C ARG A 280 2.11 -11.10 25.75
N THR A 281 2.20 -9.78 25.62
CA THR A 281 1.55 -9.02 24.54
C THR A 281 2.13 -9.39 23.18
N ASP A 282 3.45 -9.40 23.06
CA ASP A 282 4.14 -9.76 21.82
C ASP A 282 3.98 -11.24 21.48
N GLN A 283 3.90 -12.12 22.48
CA GLN A 283 3.57 -13.54 22.26
C GLN A 283 2.20 -13.69 21.58
N ARG A 284 1.16 -12.95 22.06
CA ARG A 284 -0.17 -12.96 21.44
C ARG A 284 -0.13 -12.42 20.02
N LYS A 285 0.52 -11.28 19.79
CA LYS A 285 0.68 -10.70 18.44
C LYS A 285 1.35 -11.68 17.48
N LEU A 286 2.38 -12.39 17.93
CA LEU A 286 3.05 -13.40 17.13
C LEU A 286 2.13 -14.58 16.82
N ASP A 287 1.35 -15.07 17.79
CA ASP A 287 0.38 -16.16 17.60
C ASP A 287 -0.74 -15.77 16.62
N GLU A 288 -1.32 -14.57 16.78
CA GLU A 288 -2.35 -14.03 15.88
C GLU A 288 -1.82 -13.85 14.46
N TYR A 289 -0.59 -13.33 14.32
CA TYR A 289 0.08 -13.18 13.03
C TYR A 289 0.31 -14.55 12.35
N LEU A 290 0.86 -15.52 13.06
CA LEU A 290 1.12 -16.86 12.51
C LEU A 290 -0.18 -17.56 12.10
N ALA A 291 -1.25 -17.38 12.90
CA ALA A 291 -2.59 -17.88 12.55
C ALA A 291 -3.11 -17.23 11.26
N SER A 292 -2.96 -15.90 11.10
CA SER A 292 -3.39 -15.17 9.90
C SER A 292 -2.60 -15.59 8.65
N VAL A 293 -1.28 -15.76 8.77
CA VAL A 293 -0.46 -16.28 7.65
C VAL A 293 -0.91 -17.68 7.25
N ARG A 294 -1.19 -18.55 8.24
CA ARG A 294 -1.68 -19.91 7.99
C ARG A 294 -3.04 -19.94 7.31
N GLU A 295 -3.97 -19.07 7.72
CA GLU A 295 -5.27 -18.93 7.07
C GLU A 295 -5.11 -18.58 5.59
N VAL A 296 -4.30 -17.57 5.26
CA VAL A 296 -4.04 -17.15 3.88
C VAL A 296 -3.35 -18.25 3.08
N GLU A 297 -2.36 -18.94 3.66
CA GLU A 297 -1.68 -20.07 3.02
C GLU A 297 -2.67 -21.19 2.65
N LEU A 298 -3.55 -21.57 3.60
CA LEU A 298 -4.58 -22.58 3.36
C LEU A 298 -5.61 -22.15 2.29
N ARG A 299 -5.99 -20.86 2.27
CA ARG A 299 -6.90 -20.33 1.23
C ARG A 299 -6.25 -20.39 -0.15
N ILE A 300 -4.97 -20.03 -0.26
CA ILE A 300 -4.20 -20.15 -1.51
C ILE A 300 -4.11 -21.62 -1.95
N GLU A 301 -3.79 -22.54 -1.03
CA GLU A 301 -3.72 -23.97 -1.33
C GLU A 301 -5.08 -24.54 -1.77
N ASN A 302 -6.17 -24.14 -1.10
CA ASN A 302 -7.52 -24.56 -1.46
C ASN A 302 -7.92 -24.03 -2.83
N ALA A 303 -7.66 -22.76 -3.13
CA ALA A 303 -7.91 -22.18 -4.45
C ALA A 303 -7.20 -22.97 -5.57
N HIS A 304 -5.96 -23.39 -5.34
CA HIS A 304 -5.21 -24.26 -6.26
C HIS A 304 -5.85 -25.67 -6.38
N ARG A 305 -6.20 -26.28 -5.25
CA ARG A 305 -6.75 -27.64 -5.21
C ARG A 305 -8.10 -27.74 -5.93
N PHE A 306 -8.99 -26.79 -5.70
CA PHE A 306 -10.32 -26.77 -6.36
C PHE A 306 -10.21 -26.36 -7.84
N ALA A 307 -9.20 -25.57 -8.23
CA ALA A 307 -8.94 -25.28 -9.64
C ALA A 307 -8.48 -26.51 -10.44
N ALA A 308 -7.79 -27.46 -9.80
CA ALA A 308 -7.30 -28.70 -10.44
C ALA A 308 -8.41 -29.77 -10.66
N SER A 309 -9.59 -29.64 -10.01
CA SER A 309 -10.66 -30.62 -10.08
C SER A 309 -11.68 -30.38 -11.21
N LEU A 310 -11.46 -29.40 -12.09
CA LEU A 310 -12.36 -29.06 -13.19
C LEU A 310 -11.85 -29.56 -14.54
N PRO A 311 -12.76 -30.02 -15.46
CA PRO A 311 -12.31 -30.50 -16.77
C PRO A 311 -11.62 -29.39 -17.56
N ASP A 312 -10.52 -29.76 -18.16
CA ASP A 312 -9.55 -29.11 -19.02
C ASP A 312 -10.03 -27.85 -19.78
N TYR A 313 -9.79 -26.68 -19.16
CA TYR A 313 -9.58 -25.42 -19.87
C TYR A 313 -8.50 -24.62 -19.13
N SER A 314 -7.29 -24.58 -19.70
CA SER A 314 -6.12 -23.81 -19.31
C SER A 314 -5.64 -23.97 -17.84
N LYS A 315 -4.36 -24.27 -17.66
CA LYS A 315 -3.70 -24.46 -16.36
C LYS A 315 -4.17 -23.44 -15.32
N PRO A 316 -4.59 -23.88 -14.11
CA PRO A 316 -4.97 -22.97 -13.05
C PRO A 316 -3.77 -22.12 -12.63
N THR A 317 -3.89 -20.81 -12.75
CA THR A 317 -2.84 -19.84 -12.48
C THR A 317 -2.65 -19.51 -11.00
N GLY A 318 -3.41 -20.11 -10.08
CA GLY A 318 -3.44 -19.74 -8.66
C GLY A 318 -4.43 -18.62 -8.35
N ILE A 319 -5.10 -18.10 -9.35
CA ILE A 319 -6.12 -17.07 -9.22
C ILE A 319 -7.46 -17.73 -8.91
N PRO A 320 -8.16 -17.37 -7.82
CA PRO A 320 -9.52 -17.83 -7.56
C PRO A 320 -10.44 -17.50 -8.73
N LYS A 321 -11.38 -18.42 -9.04
CA LYS A 321 -12.40 -18.15 -10.07
C LYS A 321 -13.46 -17.18 -9.59
N ASP A 322 -13.76 -17.21 -8.30
CA ASP A 322 -14.66 -16.27 -7.66
C ASP A 322 -13.97 -14.91 -7.52
N TYR A 323 -14.60 -13.87 -8.06
CA TYR A 323 -14.03 -12.53 -8.10
C TYR A 323 -13.94 -11.89 -6.71
N GLU A 324 -14.95 -12.14 -5.87
CA GLU A 324 -14.95 -11.65 -4.49
C GLU A 324 -13.81 -12.29 -3.68
N GLU A 325 -13.66 -13.62 -3.81
CA GLU A 325 -12.59 -14.36 -3.13
C GLU A 325 -11.20 -13.91 -3.61
N HIS A 326 -11.02 -13.69 -4.92
CA HIS A 326 -9.77 -13.18 -5.47
C HIS A 326 -9.41 -11.81 -4.88
N MET A 327 -10.37 -10.89 -4.87
CA MET A 327 -10.21 -9.54 -4.33
C MET A 327 -9.84 -9.58 -2.84
N ARG A 328 -10.58 -10.36 -2.04
CA ARG A 328 -10.33 -10.51 -0.60
C ARG A 328 -8.97 -11.13 -0.30
N LEU A 329 -8.56 -12.11 -1.08
CA LEU A 329 -7.26 -12.76 -0.90
C LEU A 329 -6.09 -11.80 -1.18
N LEU A 330 -6.19 -10.96 -2.21
CA LEU A 330 -5.21 -9.90 -2.46
C LEU A 330 -5.20 -8.85 -1.33
N MET A 331 -6.37 -8.48 -0.80
CA MET A 331 -6.48 -7.56 0.33
C MET A 331 -5.88 -8.16 1.61
N ASP A 332 -6.10 -9.43 1.91
CA ASP A 332 -5.50 -10.11 3.07
C ASP A 332 -3.97 -10.17 2.97
N LEU A 333 -3.44 -10.42 1.77
CA LEU A 333 -2.00 -10.36 1.52
C LEU A 333 -1.43 -8.94 1.72
N LEU A 334 -2.19 -7.92 1.34
CA LEU A 334 -1.80 -6.53 1.58
C LEU A 334 -1.82 -6.19 3.08
N VAL A 335 -2.81 -6.67 3.85
CA VAL A 335 -2.82 -6.55 5.31
C VAL A 335 -1.56 -7.18 5.91
N LEU A 336 -1.22 -8.41 5.51
CA LEU A 336 0.00 -9.09 5.96
C LEU A 336 1.26 -8.32 5.56
N ALA A 337 1.32 -7.76 4.35
CA ALA A 337 2.44 -6.95 3.89
C ALA A 337 2.64 -5.69 4.75
N PHE A 338 1.56 -5.04 5.15
CA PHE A 338 1.59 -3.87 6.05
C PHE A 338 1.91 -4.26 7.50
N GLN A 339 1.33 -5.35 8.00
CA GLN A 339 1.57 -5.87 9.35
C GLN A 339 3.04 -6.24 9.56
N THR A 340 3.68 -6.80 8.54
CA THR A 340 5.10 -7.20 8.58
C THR A 340 6.07 -6.08 8.21
N ASP A 341 5.57 -4.89 7.89
CA ASP A 341 6.36 -3.79 7.33
C ASP A 341 7.19 -4.23 6.10
N SER A 342 6.65 -5.20 5.33
CA SER A 342 7.27 -5.68 4.09
C SER A 342 7.18 -4.63 2.98
N THR A 343 6.14 -3.82 2.99
CA THR A 343 6.00 -2.57 2.25
C THR A 343 5.18 -1.57 3.05
N ARG A 344 5.27 -0.29 2.69
CA ARG A 344 4.45 0.81 3.26
C ARG A 344 3.62 1.52 2.19
N VAL A 345 3.76 1.11 0.95
CA VAL A 345 3.11 1.73 -0.21
C VAL A 345 2.51 0.65 -1.08
N ALA A 346 1.24 0.80 -1.45
CA ALA A 346 0.59 -0.13 -2.36
C ALA A 346 -0.44 0.54 -3.27
N SER A 347 -0.67 -0.06 -4.43
CA SER A 347 -1.79 0.24 -5.32
C SER A 347 -2.55 -1.05 -5.66
N VAL A 348 -3.88 -0.97 -5.72
CA VAL A 348 -4.76 -2.11 -5.98
C VAL A 348 -5.79 -1.70 -7.01
N ILE A 349 -5.81 -2.37 -8.15
CA ILE A 349 -6.83 -2.21 -9.19
C ILE A 349 -7.88 -3.31 -8.97
N LEU A 350 -9.08 -2.93 -8.54
CA LEU A 350 -10.16 -3.89 -8.34
C LEU A 350 -10.70 -4.38 -9.68
N ALA A 351 -10.82 -3.51 -10.67
CA ALA A 351 -10.96 -3.82 -12.08
C ALA A 351 -10.37 -2.68 -12.92
N HIS A 352 -9.90 -2.96 -14.15
CA HIS A 352 -9.41 -1.95 -15.07
C HIS A 352 -10.56 -1.04 -15.54
N ASP A 353 -10.27 0.21 -15.87
CA ASP A 353 -11.30 1.13 -16.35
C ASP A 353 -11.84 0.67 -17.73
N GLY A 354 -13.14 0.81 -17.95
CA GLY A 354 -13.83 0.23 -19.11
C GLY A 354 -14.15 -1.27 -18.95
N ASP A 355 -13.92 -1.86 -17.79
CA ASP A 355 -14.27 -3.27 -17.53
C ASP A 355 -15.78 -3.50 -17.66
N ASN A 356 -16.16 -4.48 -18.47
CA ASN A 356 -17.56 -4.82 -18.76
C ASN A 356 -17.99 -6.19 -18.22
N ARG A 357 -17.38 -6.63 -17.12
CA ARG A 357 -17.80 -7.89 -16.46
C ARG A 357 -19.19 -7.78 -15.87
N PRO A 358 -20.00 -8.86 -15.93
CA PRO A 358 -21.25 -8.95 -15.20
C PRO A 358 -21.01 -9.36 -13.73
N TYR A 359 -22.00 -9.09 -12.87
CA TYR A 359 -21.99 -9.43 -11.44
C TYR A 359 -23.18 -10.32 -11.07
N PRO A 360 -23.31 -11.54 -11.64
CA PRO A 360 -24.48 -12.41 -11.45
C PRO A 360 -24.69 -12.82 -9.98
N PHE A 361 -23.62 -12.89 -9.19
CA PHE A 361 -23.66 -13.24 -7.76
C PHE A 361 -24.34 -12.17 -6.88
N ILE A 362 -24.54 -10.94 -7.40
CA ILE A 362 -25.38 -9.89 -6.76
C ILE A 362 -26.64 -9.60 -7.56
N GLY A 363 -27.01 -10.46 -8.53
CA GLY A 363 -28.21 -10.34 -9.35
C GLY A 363 -28.11 -9.29 -10.44
N VAL A 364 -26.91 -9.01 -10.96
CA VAL A 364 -26.66 -8.09 -12.09
C VAL A 364 -25.96 -8.86 -13.20
N SER A 365 -26.70 -9.20 -14.27
CA SER A 365 -26.18 -9.94 -15.40
C SER A 365 -25.70 -9.05 -16.55
N ASP A 366 -25.99 -7.75 -16.49
CA ASP A 366 -25.53 -6.78 -17.48
C ASP A 366 -24.05 -6.43 -17.23
N GLY A 367 -23.35 -6.01 -18.28
CA GLY A 367 -21.97 -5.57 -18.16
C GLY A 367 -21.84 -4.26 -17.38
N HIS A 368 -20.81 -4.16 -16.56
CA HIS A 368 -20.60 -2.98 -15.70
C HIS A 368 -20.40 -1.69 -16.53
N HIS A 369 -19.58 -1.73 -17.56
CA HIS A 369 -19.36 -0.58 -18.44
C HIS A 369 -20.65 -0.18 -19.19
N ASP A 370 -21.45 -1.14 -19.69
CA ASP A 370 -22.73 -0.85 -20.34
C ASP A 370 -23.74 -0.21 -19.38
N LEU A 371 -23.70 -0.59 -18.10
CA LEU A 371 -24.52 0.01 -17.06
C LEU A 371 -24.05 1.40 -16.67
N SER A 372 -22.73 1.69 -16.72
CA SER A 372 -22.20 3.02 -16.40
C SER A 372 -22.75 4.07 -17.39
N HIS A 373 -23.01 3.69 -18.64
CA HIS A 373 -23.75 4.48 -19.63
C HIS A 373 -25.27 4.36 -19.40
N HIS A 374 -25.73 4.83 -18.23
CA HIS A 374 -27.09 4.60 -17.77
C HIS A 374 -28.16 5.44 -18.48
N GLU A 375 -27.80 6.43 -19.30
CA GLU A 375 -28.75 7.28 -20.04
C GLU A 375 -29.85 7.88 -19.13
N ASN A 376 -29.55 8.07 -17.86
CA ASN A 376 -30.50 8.46 -16.80
C ASN A 376 -31.66 7.46 -16.56
N LYS A 377 -31.57 6.22 -17.06
CA LYS A 377 -32.55 5.16 -16.81
C LYS A 377 -32.40 4.62 -15.38
N GLU A 378 -33.48 4.71 -14.61
CA GLU A 378 -33.46 4.35 -13.19
C GLU A 378 -33.08 2.88 -12.95
N GLU A 379 -33.53 1.96 -13.83
CA GLU A 379 -33.17 0.54 -13.77
C GLU A 379 -31.65 0.33 -13.86
N LYS A 380 -30.99 1.00 -14.82
CA LYS A 380 -29.52 0.92 -14.96
C LYS A 380 -28.81 1.50 -13.75
N LYS A 381 -29.27 2.65 -13.21
CA LYS A 381 -28.71 3.28 -12.01
C LYS A 381 -28.83 2.35 -10.79
N GLN A 382 -29.95 1.69 -10.60
CA GLN A 382 -30.13 0.74 -9.47
C GLN A 382 -29.20 -0.45 -9.59
N LYS A 383 -28.98 -1.00 -10.78
CA LYS A 383 -28.00 -2.06 -11.03
C LYS A 383 -26.57 -1.57 -10.77
N LEU A 384 -26.23 -0.37 -11.24
CA LEU A 384 -24.93 0.27 -10.98
C LEU A 384 -24.71 0.48 -9.47
N THR A 385 -25.73 0.97 -8.76
CA THR A 385 -25.66 1.11 -7.28
C THR A 385 -25.37 -0.19 -6.57
N LYS A 386 -25.91 -1.33 -7.05
CA LYS A 386 -25.59 -2.67 -6.49
C LYS A 386 -24.11 -3.01 -6.71
N ILE A 387 -23.56 -2.76 -7.89
CA ILE A 387 -22.14 -2.99 -8.20
C ILE A 387 -21.25 -2.09 -7.33
N ASN A 388 -21.56 -0.80 -7.27
CA ASN A 388 -20.79 0.13 -6.45
C ASN A 388 -20.84 -0.25 -4.96
N ARG A 389 -22.00 -0.70 -4.47
CA ARG A 389 -22.16 -1.20 -3.09
C ARG A 389 -21.37 -2.48 -2.85
N PHE A 390 -21.27 -3.37 -3.84
CA PHE A 390 -20.40 -4.55 -3.76
C PHE A 390 -18.95 -4.13 -3.55
N HIS A 391 -18.43 -3.18 -4.33
CA HIS A 391 -17.05 -2.69 -4.18
C HIS A 391 -16.82 -2.03 -2.80
N THR A 392 -17.76 -1.23 -2.31
CA THR A 392 -17.63 -0.63 -0.96
C THR A 392 -17.76 -1.67 0.16
N THR A 393 -18.44 -2.80 -0.09
CA THR A 393 -18.43 -3.95 0.84
C THR A 393 -17.03 -4.58 0.91
N GLN A 394 -16.31 -4.66 -0.19
CA GLN A 394 -14.92 -5.15 -0.17
C GLN A 394 -13.98 -4.12 0.50
N LEU A 395 -14.20 -2.83 0.30
CA LEU A 395 -13.48 -1.81 1.07
C LEU A 395 -13.73 -1.98 2.59
N ALA A 396 -15.00 -2.17 3.00
CA ALA A 396 -15.33 -2.41 4.41
C ALA A 396 -14.64 -3.67 4.97
N TYR A 397 -14.57 -4.74 4.19
CA TYR A 397 -13.81 -5.95 4.54
C TYR A 397 -12.33 -5.63 4.80
N PHE A 398 -11.68 -4.93 3.88
CA PHE A 398 -10.27 -4.57 4.00
C PHE A 398 -9.99 -3.67 5.21
N LEU A 399 -10.82 -2.63 5.42
CA LEU A 399 -10.65 -1.72 6.55
C LEU A 399 -10.88 -2.43 7.89
N LYS A 400 -11.85 -3.34 7.99
CA LYS A 400 -12.08 -4.16 9.19
C LYS A 400 -10.87 -5.08 9.48
N LYS A 401 -10.26 -5.66 8.46
CA LYS A 401 -9.03 -6.45 8.61
C LYS A 401 -7.87 -5.57 9.13
N LEU A 402 -7.65 -4.39 8.58
CA LEU A 402 -6.65 -3.45 9.10
C LEU A 402 -6.94 -3.03 10.56
N GLN A 403 -8.22 -2.77 10.88
CA GLN A 403 -8.66 -2.41 12.24
C GLN A 403 -8.46 -3.56 13.25
N SER A 404 -8.57 -4.81 12.81
CA SER A 404 -8.37 -5.98 13.67
C SER A 404 -6.92 -6.27 14.03
N VAL A 405 -5.95 -5.64 13.36
CA VAL A 405 -4.52 -5.83 13.64
C VAL A 405 -4.06 -4.80 14.67
N PRO A 406 -3.69 -5.22 15.90
CA PRO A 406 -3.22 -4.28 16.93
C PRO A 406 -1.80 -3.77 16.63
N GLU A 407 -1.58 -2.47 16.83
CA GLU A 407 -0.27 -1.81 16.84
C GLU A 407 -0.14 -0.90 18.08
N GLY A 408 0.44 -1.42 19.17
CA GLY A 408 0.46 -0.74 20.45
C GLY A 408 -0.94 -0.60 21.04
N GLU A 409 -1.30 0.60 21.43
CA GLU A 409 -2.64 0.99 21.93
C GLU A 409 -3.67 1.24 20.81
N THR A 410 -3.24 1.18 19.56
CA THR A 410 -4.02 1.51 18.36
C THR A 410 -4.04 0.32 17.40
N THR A 411 -4.48 0.53 16.16
CA THR A 411 -4.59 -0.50 15.13
C THR A 411 -3.77 -0.16 13.88
N LEU A 412 -3.57 -1.15 13.02
CA LEU A 412 -2.91 -0.95 11.72
C LEU A 412 -3.67 0.07 10.85
N LEU A 413 -5.01 0.16 10.99
CA LEU A 413 -5.82 1.17 10.32
C LEU A 413 -5.47 2.59 10.80
N ASP A 414 -5.25 2.78 12.11
CA ASP A 414 -4.89 4.09 12.67
C ASP A 414 -3.54 4.59 12.13
N HIS A 415 -2.65 3.68 11.71
CA HIS A 415 -1.36 4.02 11.10
C HIS A 415 -1.36 3.95 9.57
N SER A 416 -2.55 3.87 8.96
CA SER A 416 -2.69 3.79 7.50
C SER A 416 -3.42 5.01 6.93
N MET A 417 -3.19 5.27 5.64
CA MET A 417 -3.91 6.20 4.78
C MET A 417 -4.36 5.43 3.54
N ILE A 418 -5.65 5.12 3.46
CA ILE A 418 -6.23 4.29 2.40
C ILE A 418 -7.14 5.15 1.54
N ILE A 419 -6.78 5.35 0.29
CA ILE A 419 -7.65 5.97 -0.73
C ILE A 419 -8.44 4.87 -1.42
N TYR A 420 -9.75 5.08 -1.52
CA TYR A 420 -10.63 4.34 -2.41
C TYR A 420 -11.32 5.33 -3.32
N GLY A 421 -11.33 5.07 -4.61
CA GLY A 421 -11.95 5.99 -5.57
C GLY A 421 -11.87 5.55 -7.01
N SER A 422 -12.42 6.39 -7.88
CA SER A 422 -12.40 6.26 -9.34
C SER A 422 -11.86 7.52 -9.99
N GLY A 423 -11.25 7.39 -11.16
CA GLY A 423 -10.85 8.51 -12.01
C GLY A 423 -12.00 9.12 -12.83
N ILE A 424 -13.19 8.52 -12.74
CA ILE A 424 -14.44 9.02 -13.32
C ILE A 424 -15.45 9.25 -12.19
N GLY A 425 -16.16 10.36 -12.21
CA GLY A 425 -17.27 10.62 -11.30
C GLY A 425 -18.51 9.85 -11.73
N ASP A 426 -19.31 10.42 -12.62
CA ASP A 426 -20.47 9.78 -13.24
C ASP A 426 -20.05 9.15 -14.57
N GLY A 427 -20.19 7.82 -14.69
CA GLY A 427 -19.78 7.07 -15.87
C GLY A 427 -20.56 7.43 -17.14
N ASN A 428 -21.80 7.91 -17.03
CA ASN A 428 -22.58 8.35 -18.19
C ASN A 428 -22.12 9.71 -18.72
N ALA A 429 -21.61 10.56 -17.84
CA ALA A 429 -21.08 11.87 -18.19
C ALA A 429 -19.59 11.84 -18.52
N HIS A 430 -18.87 10.78 -18.16
CA HIS A 430 -17.41 10.67 -18.23
C HIS A 430 -16.69 11.90 -17.63
N ASN A 431 -17.25 12.44 -16.54
CA ASN A 431 -16.66 13.62 -15.92
C ASN A 431 -15.53 13.24 -14.95
N HIS A 432 -14.54 14.11 -14.90
CA HIS A 432 -13.37 13.97 -14.00
C HIS A 432 -13.35 15.01 -12.88
N ASP A 433 -14.54 15.53 -12.57
CA ASP A 433 -14.78 16.52 -11.50
C ASP A 433 -15.58 15.89 -10.38
N ASN A 434 -15.38 16.36 -9.15
CA ASN A 434 -16.05 15.84 -7.97
C ASN A 434 -15.97 14.31 -7.89
N LEU A 435 -14.75 13.81 -7.98
CA LEU A 435 -14.47 12.38 -7.98
C LEU A 435 -14.94 11.69 -6.69
N PRO A 436 -15.39 10.43 -6.78
CA PRO A 436 -15.79 9.65 -5.62
C PRO A 436 -14.55 9.20 -4.83
N VAL A 437 -14.27 9.85 -3.72
CA VAL A 437 -13.08 9.60 -2.91
C VAL A 437 -13.44 9.37 -1.45
N VAL A 438 -12.98 8.24 -0.91
CA VAL A 438 -12.89 7.96 0.52
C VAL A 438 -11.41 7.93 0.91
N LEU A 439 -11.07 8.65 1.98
CA LEU A 439 -9.78 8.53 2.67
C LEU A 439 -10.03 7.90 4.03
N ALA A 440 -9.53 6.68 4.23
CA ALA A 440 -9.69 5.94 5.48
C ALA A 440 -8.37 5.78 6.22
N GLY A 441 -8.47 5.63 7.54
CA GLY A 441 -7.36 5.48 8.47
C GLY A 441 -7.03 6.75 9.23
N GLY A 442 -6.13 6.63 10.19
CA GLY A 442 -5.72 7.73 11.07
C GLY A 442 -4.44 8.45 10.67
N GLY A 443 -3.65 7.88 9.72
CA GLY A 443 -2.34 8.44 9.34
C GLY A 443 -1.41 8.68 10.53
N ALA A 444 -1.48 7.80 11.54
CA ALA A 444 -0.80 7.94 12.83
C ALA A 444 -1.16 9.25 13.55
N GLY A 445 -2.46 9.56 13.61
CA GLY A 445 -3.00 10.74 14.29
C GLY A 445 -2.87 12.04 13.49
N SER A 446 -2.52 11.96 12.21
CA SER A 446 -2.37 13.13 11.34
C SER A 446 -3.55 13.38 10.39
N LEU A 447 -4.57 12.53 10.44
CA LEU A 447 -5.82 12.68 9.70
C LEU A 447 -6.99 12.98 10.66
N THR A 448 -8.03 13.57 10.11
CA THR A 448 -9.30 13.86 10.83
C THR A 448 -10.43 13.05 10.18
N PRO A 449 -10.55 11.74 10.46
CA PRO A 449 -11.61 10.91 9.92
C PRO A 449 -12.98 11.25 10.57
N GLY A 450 -14.03 10.55 10.15
CA GLY A 450 -15.38 10.68 10.73
C GLY A 450 -16.23 11.79 10.12
N ARG A 451 -15.85 12.35 8.96
CA ARG A 451 -16.55 13.50 8.38
C ARG A 451 -16.77 13.37 6.87
N HIS A 452 -17.72 14.15 6.37
CA HIS A 452 -17.79 14.52 4.95
C HIS A 452 -17.15 15.90 4.77
N TRP A 453 -16.05 15.94 4.03
CA TRP A 453 -15.34 17.17 3.70
C TRP A 453 -15.65 17.59 2.28
N LYS A 454 -16.42 18.64 2.14
CA LYS A 454 -16.76 19.24 0.85
C LYS A 454 -15.81 20.41 0.58
N LEU A 455 -15.01 20.27 -0.45
CA LEU A 455 -14.10 21.29 -0.95
C LEU A 455 -14.86 22.27 -1.86
N ASP A 456 -14.41 23.53 -1.86
CA ASP A 456 -14.94 24.55 -2.76
C ASP A 456 -14.23 24.48 -4.12
N GLY A 457 -15.03 24.41 -5.19
CA GLY A 457 -14.50 24.36 -6.57
C GLY A 457 -13.96 23.00 -6.99
N LYS A 458 -13.03 23.02 -7.94
CA LYS A 458 -12.35 21.87 -8.52
C LYS A 458 -10.92 21.83 -7.97
N VAL A 459 -10.71 21.07 -6.90
CA VAL A 459 -9.39 20.96 -6.27
C VAL A 459 -8.64 19.79 -6.90
N PRO A 460 -7.40 19.97 -7.40
CA PRO A 460 -6.62 18.86 -7.94
C PRO A 460 -6.46 17.73 -6.92
N MET A 461 -6.73 16.49 -7.34
CA MET A 461 -6.56 15.31 -6.48
C MET A 461 -5.11 15.14 -6.03
N THR A 462 -4.18 15.62 -6.82
CA THR A 462 -2.75 15.67 -6.50
C THR A 462 -2.40 16.55 -5.30
N ASN A 463 -3.26 17.50 -4.93
CA ASN A 463 -3.10 18.28 -3.69
C ASN A 463 -3.29 17.40 -2.44
N LEU A 464 -4.26 16.47 -2.49
CA LEU A 464 -4.43 15.44 -1.48
C LEU A 464 -3.20 14.53 -1.40
N TYR A 465 -2.67 14.12 -2.55
CA TYR A 465 -1.50 13.25 -2.61
C TYR A 465 -0.23 13.92 -2.08
N LEU A 466 -0.01 15.21 -2.32
CA LEU A 466 1.11 15.94 -1.70
C LEU A 466 1.01 15.95 -0.18
N ALA A 467 -0.19 16.12 0.37
CA ALA A 467 -0.41 16.09 1.80
C ALA A 467 -0.21 14.67 2.39
N MET A 468 -0.54 13.61 1.64
CA MET A 468 -0.25 12.23 2.04
C MET A 468 1.25 11.92 1.99
N LEU A 469 1.98 12.36 0.96
CA LEU A 469 3.43 12.21 0.86
C LEU A 469 4.14 12.80 2.08
N GLU A 470 3.77 14.02 2.48
CA GLU A 470 4.35 14.67 3.67
C GLU A 470 4.15 13.83 4.93
N ARG A 471 2.96 13.23 5.10
CA ARG A 471 2.64 12.34 6.23
C ARG A 471 3.41 11.02 6.19
N MET A 472 3.78 10.56 5.02
CA MET A 472 4.66 9.41 4.82
C MET A 472 6.14 9.73 5.11
N GLY A 473 6.49 11.01 5.28
CA GLY A 473 7.88 11.46 5.37
C GLY A 473 8.58 11.55 4.01
N ALA A 474 7.81 11.54 2.92
CA ALA A 474 8.28 11.82 1.56
C ALA A 474 7.97 13.27 1.18
N GLN A 475 8.84 13.90 0.40
CA GLN A 475 8.65 15.28 0.00
C GLN A 475 8.58 15.42 -1.52
N ALA A 476 7.61 16.19 -1.98
CA ALA A 476 7.54 16.63 -3.37
C ALA A 476 7.05 18.08 -3.41
N ALA A 477 7.76 18.93 -4.11
CA ALA A 477 7.36 20.32 -4.31
C ALA A 477 6.13 20.43 -5.22
N LYS A 478 5.98 19.47 -6.15
CA LYS A 478 4.89 19.38 -7.11
C LYS A 478 4.67 17.93 -7.50
N LEU A 479 3.41 17.58 -7.78
CA LEU A 479 3.01 16.31 -8.35
C LEU A 479 1.95 16.61 -9.44
N GLY A 480 2.19 16.22 -10.68
CA GLY A 480 1.27 16.42 -11.79
C GLY A 480 0.72 17.85 -11.87
N ASP A 481 -0.59 17.98 -11.79
CA ASP A 481 -1.34 19.24 -11.87
C ASP A 481 -1.53 19.95 -10.50
N SER A 482 -0.84 19.50 -9.45
CA SER A 482 -1.01 20.07 -8.11
C SER A 482 -0.77 21.58 -8.08
N SER A 483 -1.63 22.28 -7.36
CA SER A 483 -1.56 23.74 -7.11
C SER A 483 -1.09 24.07 -5.69
N GLY A 484 -0.93 23.08 -4.83
CA GLY A 484 -0.51 23.19 -3.44
C GLY A 484 -0.85 21.92 -2.68
N LYS A 485 -0.61 21.88 -1.37
CA LYS A 485 -1.03 20.78 -0.50
C LYS A 485 -2.44 21.01 0.00
N LEU A 486 -3.20 19.93 0.18
CA LEU A 486 -4.48 19.99 0.86
C LEU A 486 -4.23 20.06 2.37
N GLU A 487 -4.67 21.13 3.01
CA GLU A 487 -4.55 21.34 4.45
C GLU A 487 -5.74 20.73 5.20
N ASN A 488 -5.60 20.52 6.51
CA ASN A 488 -6.67 20.01 7.39
C ASN A 488 -7.24 18.62 7.03
N LEU A 489 -6.41 17.75 6.53
CA LEU A 489 -6.77 16.34 6.29
C LEU A 489 -7.18 15.59 7.55
#